data_c5cc6104433f824c9042c413c508a210
#
_entry.id   c5cc6104433f824c9042c413c508a210
#
_cell.length_a   1.000
_cell.length_b   1.000
_cell.length_c   1.000
_cell.angle_alpha   90.00
_cell.angle_beta   90.00
_cell.angle_gamma   90.00
#
_symmetry.space_group_name_H-M   'P 1'
#
loop_
_entity.id
_entity.type
_entity.pdbx_description
1 polymer ?
#
loop_
_entity_poly.entity_id
_entity_poly.type
_entity_poly.pdbx_seq_one_letter_code
_entity_poly.pdbx_strand_id
1 'polypeptide(L)' 'MKEHELANYLIEVLDWASSEDGMVVGVDTFESAGLLTNNEGLVIKLKTGEVFQLSIKQSR' A
#
# COMPACT_ATOMS: atom_id res chain seq x y z
N MET A 1 4.14 -11.79 12.03
CA MET A 1 3.73 -11.29 10.72
C MET A 1 4.94 -10.76 9.97
N LYS A 2 5.14 -11.18 8.75
CA LYS A 2 6.23 -10.70 7.92
C LYS A 2 5.83 -9.41 7.21
N GLU A 3 6.82 -8.69 6.66
CA GLU A 3 6.57 -7.41 6.02
C GLU A 3 5.56 -7.49 4.87
N HIS A 4 5.67 -8.50 4.02
CA HIS A 4 4.73 -8.66 2.91
C HIS A 4 3.32 -9.03 3.40
N GLU A 5 3.22 -9.73 4.51
CA GLU A 5 1.92 -10.05 5.11
C GLU A 5 1.25 -8.79 5.65
N LEU A 6 2.05 -7.91 6.27
CA LEU A 6 1.54 -6.63 6.74
C LEU A 6 1.11 -5.75 5.56
N ALA A 7 1.89 -5.77 4.46
CA ALA A 7 1.52 -5.02 3.26
C ALA A 7 0.15 -5.47 2.73
N ASN A 8 -0.07 -6.78 2.63
CA ASN A 8 -1.35 -7.32 2.18
C ASN A 8 -2.49 -6.98 3.13
N TYR A 9 -2.23 -7.03 4.43
CA TYR A 9 -3.20 -6.65 5.43
C TYR A 9 -3.61 -5.18 5.29
N LEU A 10 -2.64 -4.31 5.08
CA LEU A 10 -2.89 -2.88 4.91
C LEU A 10 -3.68 -2.59 3.63
N ILE A 11 -3.44 -3.34 2.56
CA ILE A 11 -4.22 -3.20 1.33
C ILE A 11 -5.70 -3.43 1.63
N GLU A 12 -6.01 -4.48 2.37
CA GLU A 12 -7.40 -4.78 2.74
C GLU A 12 -8.01 -3.68 3.61
N VAL A 13 -7.24 -3.19 4.59
CA VAL A 13 -7.70 -2.12 5.48
C VAL A 13 -7.97 -0.84 4.69
N LEU A 14 -7.06 -0.46 3.79
CA LEU A 14 -7.23 0.74 2.98
C LEU A 14 -8.40 0.61 2.01
N ASP A 15 -8.59 -0.56 1.44
CA ASP A 15 -9.72 -0.83 0.55
C ASP A 15 -11.03 -0.70 1.31
N TRP A 16 -11.10 -1.27 2.51
CA TRP A 16 -12.28 -1.16 3.36
C TRP A 16 -12.57 0.29 3.73
N ALA A 17 -11.54 1.03 4.16
CA ALA A 17 -11.69 2.44 4.54
C ALA A 17 -12.14 3.29 3.35
N SER A 18 -11.58 3.06 2.16
CA SER A 18 -11.91 3.84 0.98
C SER A 18 -13.30 3.54 0.44
N SER A 19 -13.92 2.43 0.82
CA SER A 19 -15.30 2.15 0.45
C SER A 19 -16.27 3.14 1.11
N GLU A 20 -15.83 3.78 2.20
CA GLU A 20 -16.62 4.78 2.90
C GLU A 20 -16.48 6.17 2.26
N ASP A 21 -15.25 6.61 1.98
CA ASP A 21 -15.00 7.97 1.52
C ASP A 21 -14.48 8.08 0.08
N GLY A 22 -14.11 6.95 -0.54
CA GLY A 22 -13.63 6.94 -1.92
C GLY A 22 -12.30 7.66 -2.12
N MET A 23 -11.56 7.95 -1.06
CA MET A 23 -10.33 8.73 -1.15
C MET A 23 -9.21 7.95 -1.85
N VAL A 24 -9.09 6.66 -1.56
CA VAL A 24 -8.04 5.81 -2.15
C VAL A 24 -8.62 5.11 -3.38
N VAL A 25 -8.05 5.38 -4.54
CA VAL A 25 -8.52 4.79 -5.80
C VAL A 25 -7.67 3.61 -6.25
N GLY A 26 -6.50 3.41 -5.67
CA GLY A 26 -5.65 2.26 -5.97
C GLY A 26 -4.59 2.07 -4.92
N VAL A 27 -4.30 0.80 -4.62
CA VAL A 27 -3.20 0.41 -3.73
C VAL A 27 -2.53 -0.81 -4.33
N ASP A 28 -1.22 -0.72 -4.53
CA ASP A 28 -0.42 -1.82 -5.04
C ASP A 28 0.76 -2.06 -4.11
N THR A 29 1.25 -3.30 -4.07
CA THR A 29 2.54 -3.58 -3.43
C THR A 29 3.65 -3.02 -4.31
N PHE A 30 4.84 -2.83 -3.74
CA PHE A 30 6.00 -2.40 -4.54
C PHE A 30 6.28 -3.37 -5.68
N GLU A 31 6.16 -4.67 -5.43
CA GLU A 31 6.36 -5.69 -6.44
C GLU A 31 5.33 -5.57 -7.57
N SER A 32 4.05 -5.44 -7.23
CA SER A 32 2.98 -5.30 -8.22
C SER A 32 3.08 -4.00 -9.00
N ALA A 33 3.60 -2.95 -8.38
CA ALA A 33 3.79 -1.66 -9.03
C ALA A 33 5.03 -1.63 -9.94
N GLY A 34 5.83 -2.70 -9.93
CA GLY A 34 7.02 -2.81 -10.77
C GLY A 34 8.24 -2.06 -10.24
N LEU A 35 8.24 -1.72 -8.97
CA LEU A 35 9.37 -1.03 -8.36
C LEU A 35 10.52 -2.00 -8.10
N LEU A 36 11.71 -1.65 -8.58
CA LEU A 36 12.91 -2.45 -8.39
C LEU A 36 13.55 -2.10 -7.05
N THR A 37 13.02 -2.71 -5.98
CA THR A 37 13.52 -2.48 -4.64
C THR A 37 13.47 -3.77 -3.84
N ASN A 38 14.36 -3.90 -2.86
CA ASN A 38 14.37 -5.02 -1.93
C ASN A 38 13.46 -4.77 -0.72
N ASN A 39 12.89 -3.57 -0.63
CA ASN A 39 12.02 -3.20 0.47
C ASN A 39 10.58 -3.58 0.14
N GLU A 40 9.84 -3.92 1.18
CA GLU A 40 8.40 -4.08 1.05
C GLU A 40 7.71 -2.72 1.26
N GLY A 41 6.57 -2.55 0.64
CA GLY A 41 5.80 -1.33 0.81
C GLY A 41 4.61 -1.29 -0.12
N LEU A 42 3.95 -0.14 -0.10
CA LEU A 42 2.74 0.10 -0.87
C LEU A 42 2.86 1.38 -1.67
N VAL A 43 2.24 1.38 -2.84
CA VAL A 43 2.00 2.59 -3.63
C VAL A 43 0.52 2.89 -3.51
N ILE A 44 0.19 4.06 -2.98
CA ILE A 44 -1.19 4.45 -2.69
C ILE A 44 -1.56 5.61 -3.59
N LYS A 45 -2.62 5.44 -4.37
CA LYS A 45 -3.11 6.46 -5.29
C LYS A 45 -4.40 7.05 -4.76
N LEU A 46 -4.45 8.36 -4.66
CA LEU A 46 -5.61 9.08 -4.16
C LEU A 46 -6.45 9.66 -5.31
N LYS A 47 -7.73 9.89 -5.04
CA LYS A 47 -8.64 10.47 -6.04
C LYS A 47 -8.23 11.87 -6.47
N THR A 48 -7.40 12.55 -5.66
CA THR A 48 -6.84 13.87 -5.97
C THR A 48 -5.74 13.82 -7.02
N GLY A 49 -5.28 12.63 -7.37
CA GLY A 49 -4.16 12.43 -8.29
C GLY A 49 -2.82 12.27 -7.59
N GLU A 50 -2.78 12.45 -6.29
CA GLU A 50 -1.55 12.28 -5.51
C GLU A 50 -1.22 10.79 -5.38
N VAL A 51 0.08 10.48 -5.39
CA VAL A 51 0.58 9.11 -5.24
C VAL A 51 1.61 9.10 -4.12
N PHE A 52 1.40 8.23 -3.16
CA PHE A 52 2.30 8.09 -2.02
C PHE A 52 2.94 6.71 -2.00
N GLN A 53 4.18 6.65 -1.55
CA GLN A 53 4.88 5.39 -1.31
C GLN A 53 5.04 5.21 0.18
N LEU A 54 4.63 4.05 0.68
CA LEU A 54 4.74 3.70 2.09
C LEU A 54 5.69 2.51 2.22
N SER A 55 6.85 2.74 2.82
CA SER A 55 7.83 1.66 3.04
C SER A 55 7.54 0.96 4.36
N ILE A 56 7.66 -0.36 4.36
CA ILE A 56 7.40 -1.20 5.52
C ILE A 56 8.71 -1.86 5.92
N LYS A 57 9.10 -1.68 7.18
CA LYS A 57 10.30 -2.29 7.73
C LYS A 57 9.99 -2.89 9.08
N GLN A 58 10.31 -4.16 9.25
CA GLN A 58 10.10 -4.86 10.51
C GLN A 58 11.25 -4.52 11.45
N SER A 59 10.90 -4.03 12.65
CA SER A 59 11.91 -3.70 13.67
C SER A 59 12.10 -4.82 14.70
N ARG A 60 11.20 -5.78 14.74
CA ARG A 60 11.29 -6.97 15.62
C ARG A 60 10.69 -8.19 14.97
#